data_e478f621f811adcee93a3ababdcd6213
#
_entry.id   e478f621f811adcee93a3ababdcd6213
#
_cell.length_a   1.000
_cell.length_b   1.000
_cell.length_c   1.000
_cell.angle_alpha   90.00
_cell.angle_beta   90.00
_cell.angle_gamma   90.00
#
_symmetry.space_group_name_H-M   'P 1'
#
loop_
_entity.id
_entity.type
_entity.pdbx_description
1 polymer ?
#
loop_
_entity_poly.entity_id
_entity_poly.type
_entity_poly.pdbx_seq_one_letter_code
_entity_poly.pdbx_strand_id
1 'polypeptide(L)'
;MRHGKKINHLSRKTAHRSAMLANMACSLIEHKRINTTLAKAKALRKYVEPLITKSKDDTTHNRRVVFSYLKDKKASSTLFRDVAPKISDRPGGYTRIIKLNNRLGDNAEMAMIELVDFNELLTKDQVKKKKTRRRGAVSYTHLRAHETSE
;
A
#
# COMPACT_ATOMS: atom_id res chain seq x y z
N MET A 1 14.23 -9.33 27.52
CA MET A 1 13.66 -9.52 26.18
C MET A 1 12.33 -8.79 26.07
N ARG A 2 11.98 -8.23 24.90
CA ARG A 2 10.69 -7.54 24.69
C ARG A 2 9.71 -8.47 23.96
N HIS A 3 9.00 -9.28 24.71
CA HIS A 3 7.97 -10.14 24.15
C HIS A 3 6.68 -9.33 23.85
N GLY A 4 5.97 -9.67 22.77
CA GLY A 4 4.66 -9.10 22.43
C GLY A 4 4.61 -7.62 22.05
N LYS A 5 5.73 -6.97 21.74
CA LYS A 5 5.76 -5.54 21.39
C LYS A 5 5.09 -5.28 20.04
N LYS A 6 3.88 -4.74 20.07
CA LYS A 6 3.08 -4.44 18.86
C LYS A 6 3.42 -3.09 18.21
N ILE A 7 4.01 -2.15 18.96
CA ILE A 7 4.26 -0.77 18.52
C ILE A 7 5.76 -0.55 18.30
N ASN A 8 6.12 0.03 17.15
CA ASN A 8 7.49 0.49 16.90
C ASN A 8 7.69 1.89 17.54
N HIS A 9 8.57 1.97 18.53
CA HIS A 9 8.82 3.24 19.25
C HIS A 9 9.66 4.23 18.46
N LEU A 10 10.45 3.79 17.47
CA LEU A 10 11.31 4.65 16.64
C LEU A 10 12.25 5.53 17.49
N SER A 11 12.68 5.03 18.66
CA SER A 11 13.51 5.75 19.64
C SER A 11 12.92 7.10 20.07
N ARG A 12 11.58 7.22 20.14
CA ARG A 12 10.88 8.47 20.47
C ARG A 12 9.88 8.30 21.60
N LYS A 13 9.69 9.37 22.38
CA LYS A 13 8.62 9.49 23.37
C LYS A 13 7.25 9.48 22.65
N THR A 14 6.19 9.10 23.35
CA THR A 14 4.86 8.90 22.76
C THR A 14 4.32 10.13 22.03
N ALA A 15 4.41 11.32 22.62
CA ALA A 15 3.92 12.55 22.00
C ALA A 15 4.69 12.88 20.72
N HIS A 16 6.02 12.82 20.74
CA HIS A 16 6.86 13.07 19.56
C HIS A 16 6.60 12.05 18.44
N ARG A 17 6.44 10.77 18.77
CA ARG A 17 6.11 9.72 17.79
C ARG A 17 4.75 9.96 17.16
N SER A 18 3.74 10.30 17.96
CA SER A 18 2.38 10.60 17.46
C SER A 18 2.40 11.81 16.51
N ALA A 19 3.04 12.90 16.90
CA ALA A 19 3.16 14.09 16.06
C ALA A 19 3.92 13.81 14.76
N MET A 20 5.02 13.07 14.83
CA MET A 20 5.79 12.68 13.65
C MET A 20 4.95 11.85 12.68
N LEU A 21 4.19 10.85 13.17
CA LEU A 21 3.34 10.02 12.31
C LEU A 21 2.18 10.81 11.72
N ALA A 22 1.59 11.74 12.45
CA ALA A 22 0.56 12.64 11.95
C ALA A 22 1.09 13.51 10.81
N ASN A 23 2.23 14.17 10.99
CA ASN A 23 2.85 15.01 9.95
C ASN A 23 3.23 14.19 8.70
N MET A 24 3.79 13.00 8.88
CA MET A 24 4.10 12.10 7.76
C MET A 24 2.83 11.62 7.04
N ALA A 25 1.73 11.40 7.77
CA ALA A 25 0.45 11.04 7.17
C ALA A 25 -0.13 12.20 6.34
N CYS A 26 -0.07 13.44 6.84
CA CYS A 26 -0.48 14.62 6.09
C CYS A 26 0.34 14.76 4.80
N SER A 27 1.67 14.64 4.88
CA SER A 27 2.55 14.69 3.70
C SER A 27 2.23 13.56 2.70
N LEU A 28 1.93 12.34 3.17
CA LEU A 28 1.55 11.23 2.29
C LEU A 28 0.21 11.48 1.57
N ILE A 29 -0.77 12.06 2.27
CA ILE A 29 -2.08 12.40 1.69
C ILE A 29 -1.93 13.52 0.67
N GLU A 30 -1.09 14.52 0.91
CA GLU A 30 -0.86 15.64 0.02
C GLU A 30 -0.07 15.23 -1.23
N HIS A 31 1.09 14.62 -1.04
CA HIS A 31 2.01 14.27 -2.13
C HIS A 31 1.78 12.89 -2.74
N LYS A 32 0.91 12.05 -2.17
CA LYS A 32 0.59 10.68 -2.60
C LYS A 32 1.74 9.68 -2.46
N ARG A 33 2.98 10.14 -2.34
CA ARG A 33 4.21 9.36 -2.10
C ARG A 33 5.23 10.17 -1.32
N ILE A 34 5.96 9.51 -0.42
CA ILE A 34 7.06 10.13 0.34
C ILE A 34 8.21 9.15 0.51
N ASN A 35 9.44 9.68 0.56
CA ASN A 35 10.63 8.91 0.87
C ASN A 35 10.99 9.04 2.35
N THR A 36 11.25 7.91 3.00
CA THR A 36 11.58 7.87 4.44
C THR A 36 12.38 6.61 4.78
N THR A 37 12.75 6.42 6.04
CA THR A 37 13.39 5.16 6.44
C THR A 37 12.37 4.02 6.50
N LEU A 38 12.81 2.80 6.20
CA LEU A 38 11.96 1.60 6.17
C LEU A 38 11.18 1.38 7.48
N ALA A 39 11.82 1.64 8.63
CA ALA A 39 11.15 1.51 9.93
C ALA A 39 10.00 2.52 10.11
N LYS A 40 10.20 3.78 9.67
CA LYS A 40 9.15 4.81 9.69
C LYS A 40 8.03 4.48 8.71
N ALA A 41 8.35 4.03 7.49
CA ALA A 41 7.34 3.62 6.50
C ALA A 41 6.45 2.49 7.03
N LYS A 42 7.03 1.46 7.66
CA LYS A 42 6.27 0.36 8.28
C LYS A 42 5.36 0.83 9.43
N ALA A 43 5.81 1.80 10.23
CA ALA A 43 5.00 2.38 11.30
C ALA A 43 3.88 3.27 10.75
N LEU A 44 4.19 4.09 9.73
CA LEU A 44 3.24 4.97 9.04
C LEU A 44 2.11 4.18 8.38
N ARG A 45 2.41 3.06 7.72
CA ARG A 45 1.41 2.17 7.13
C ARG A 45 0.33 1.79 8.15
N LYS A 46 0.74 1.31 9.33
CA LYS A 46 -0.19 0.93 10.40
C LYS A 46 -1.02 2.11 10.92
N TYR A 47 -0.50 3.33 10.81
CA TYR A 47 -1.18 4.54 11.25
C TYR A 47 -2.18 5.05 10.22
N VAL A 48 -1.81 5.05 8.94
CA VAL A 48 -2.60 5.67 7.86
C VAL A 48 -3.72 4.75 7.36
N GLU A 49 -3.50 3.45 7.22
CA GLU A 49 -4.51 2.54 6.64
C GLU A 49 -5.87 2.57 7.37
N PRO A 50 -5.96 2.60 8.70
CA PRO A 50 -7.24 2.74 9.39
C PRO A 50 -7.94 4.09 9.13
N LEU A 51 -7.16 5.17 8.92
CA LEU A 51 -7.71 6.50 8.61
C LEU A 51 -8.31 6.52 7.20
N ILE A 52 -7.62 5.88 6.25
CA ILE A 52 -8.09 5.71 4.88
C ILE A 52 -9.37 4.85 4.85
N THR A 53 -9.43 3.76 5.60
CA THR A 53 -10.66 2.96 5.70
C THR A 53 -11.84 3.79 6.21
N LYS A 54 -11.62 4.61 7.26
CA LYS A 54 -12.66 5.51 7.80
C LYS A 54 -13.11 6.60 6.82
N SER A 55 -12.25 7.00 5.90
CA SER A 55 -12.58 8.04 4.92
C SER A 55 -13.52 7.57 3.81
N LYS A 56 -13.73 6.27 3.65
CA LYS A 56 -14.70 5.74 2.67
C LYS A 56 -16.13 6.14 2.99
N ASP A 57 -16.46 6.17 4.28
CA ASP A 57 -17.78 6.60 4.75
C ASP A 57 -17.69 8.06 5.19
N ASP A 58 -18.17 8.98 4.33
CA ASP A 58 -18.11 10.42 4.60
C ASP A 58 -19.19 10.86 5.58
N THR A 59 -18.98 10.51 6.86
CA THR A 59 -19.83 10.96 7.95
C THR A 59 -19.15 12.05 8.77
N THR A 60 -19.94 12.92 9.41
CA THR A 60 -19.42 13.95 10.32
C THR A 60 -18.58 13.32 11.45
N HIS A 61 -18.97 12.14 11.93
CA HIS A 61 -18.22 11.41 12.94
C HIS A 61 -16.83 11.01 12.41
N ASN A 62 -16.76 10.37 11.24
CA ASN A 62 -15.50 9.94 10.64
C ASN A 62 -14.58 11.13 10.33
N ARG A 63 -15.13 12.25 9.85
CA ARG A 63 -14.36 13.50 9.66
C ARG A 63 -13.73 13.99 10.96
N ARG A 64 -14.49 14.01 12.07
CA ARG A 64 -13.98 14.40 13.38
C ARG A 64 -12.89 13.44 13.87
N VAL A 65 -13.09 12.13 13.72
CA VAL A 65 -12.09 11.12 14.11
C VAL A 65 -10.82 11.28 13.30
N VAL A 66 -10.89 11.36 11.97
CA VAL A 66 -9.71 11.55 11.10
C VAL A 66 -8.97 12.84 11.47
N PHE A 67 -9.71 13.94 11.66
CA PHE A 67 -9.11 15.21 12.05
C PHE A 67 -8.40 15.13 13.41
N SER A 68 -8.92 14.40 14.39
CA SER A 68 -8.28 14.22 15.69
C SER A 68 -6.89 13.55 15.60
N TYR A 69 -6.70 12.69 14.58
CA TYR A 69 -5.43 12.01 14.32
C TYR A 69 -4.47 12.86 13.47
N LEU A 70 -4.96 13.48 12.39
CA LEU A 70 -4.12 14.26 11.45
C LEU A 70 -3.80 15.65 11.99
N LYS A 71 -4.74 16.27 12.71
CA LYS A 71 -4.65 17.67 13.24
C LYS A 71 -4.43 18.72 12.15
N ASP A 72 -4.67 18.37 10.89
CA ASP A 72 -4.54 19.23 9.73
C ASP A 72 -5.87 19.23 8.93
N LYS A 73 -6.42 20.43 8.73
CA LYS A 73 -7.68 20.63 8.02
C LYS A 73 -7.55 20.36 6.51
N LYS A 74 -6.41 20.77 5.91
CA LYS A 74 -6.16 20.54 4.47
C LYS A 74 -6.03 19.05 4.17
N ALA A 75 -5.13 18.34 4.89
CA ALA A 75 -4.93 16.92 4.71
C ALA A 75 -6.23 16.13 4.93
N SER A 76 -7.01 16.48 5.96
CA SER A 76 -8.31 15.85 6.20
C SER A 76 -9.28 16.09 5.04
N SER A 77 -9.41 17.31 4.55
CA SER A 77 -10.27 17.63 3.39
C SER A 77 -9.84 16.88 2.14
N THR A 78 -8.54 16.87 1.82
CA THR A 78 -7.96 16.16 0.66
C THR A 78 -8.19 14.66 0.75
N LEU A 79 -8.12 14.07 1.97
CA LEU A 79 -8.38 12.65 2.18
C LEU A 79 -9.80 12.26 1.76
N PHE A 80 -10.82 13.01 2.21
CA PHE A 80 -12.22 12.70 1.88
C PHE A 80 -12.59 13.07 0.44
N ARG A 81 -12.06 14.19 -0.09
CA ARG A 81 -12.41 14.68 -1.42
C ARG A 81 -11.69 13.96 -2.53
N ASP A 82 -10.37 13.76 -2.39
CA ASP A 82 -9.51 13.32 -3.51
C ASP A 82 -9.09 11.84 -3.38
N VAL A 83 -8.85 11.38 -2.14
CA VAL A 83 -8.32 10.03 -1.89
C VAL A 83 -9.45 9.01 -1.78
N ALA A 84 -10.45 9.26 -0.97
CA ALA A 84 -11.53 8.33 -0.70
C ALA A 84 -12.25 7.82 -1.97
N PRO A 85 -12.60 8.66 -2.96
CA PRO A 85 -13.27 8.20 -4.18
C PRO A 85 -12.42 7.23 -5.01
N LYS A 86 -11.08 7.42 -5.04
CA LYS A 86 -10.18 6.57 -5.83
C LYS A 86 -9.93 5.19 -5.22
N ILE A 87 -10.13 5.06 -3.92
CA ILE A 87 -9.85 3.82 -3.17
C ILE A 87 -11.11 3.08 -2.72
N SER A 88 -12.31 3.56 -3.11
CA SER A 88 -13.61 3.00 -2.70
C SER A 88 -13.69 1.50 -2.90
N ASP A 89 -13.26 1.02 -4.06
CA ASP A 89 -13.39 -0.38 -4.49
C ASP A 89 -12.35 -1.33 -3.87
N ARG A 90 -11.30 -0.78 -3.26
CA ARG A 90 -10.23 -1.58 -2.67
C ARG A 90 -10.57 -1.98 -1.23
N PRO A 91 -10.60 -3.28 -0.88
CA PRO A 91 -10.98 -3.74 0.48
C PRO A 91 -9.92 -3.41 1.54
N GLY A 92 -8.66 -3.10 1.14
CA GLY A 92 -7.55 -2.78 2.03
C GLY A 92 -6.21 -2.76 1.31
N GLY A 93 -5.10 -2.50 2.05
CA GLY A 93 -3.77 -2.42 1.47
C GLY A 93 -3.61 -1.21 0.55
N TYR A 94 -4.04 -0.05 1.01
CA TYR A 94 -4.03 1.21 0.24
C TYR A 94 -2.63 1.75 0.02
N THR A 95 -1.66 1.31 0.82
CA THR A 95 -0.29 1.78 0.76
C THR A 95 0.67 0.69 0.27
N ARG A 96 1.68 1.09 -0.50
CA ARG A 96 2.78 0.24 -0.94
C ARG A 96 4.09 0.80 -0.42
N ILE A 97 4.99 -0.07 0.04
CA ILE A 97 6.34 0.30 0.48
C ILE A 97 7.33 -0.33 -0.49
N ILE A 98 8.14 0.49 -1.13
CA ILE A 98 9.20 0.10 -2.05
C ILE A 98 10.53 0.41 -1.36
N LYS A 99 11.39 -0.61 -1.22
CA LYS A 99 12.74 -0.40 -0.66
C LYS A 99 13.59 0.36 -1.65
N LEU A 100 14.32 1.33 -1.15
CA LEU A 100 15.32 2.10 -1.87
C LEU A 100 16.72 1.72 -1.38
N ASN A 101 17.74 2.29 -2.02
CA ASN A 101 19.12 2.15 -1.55
C ASN A 101 19.29 2.77 -0.17
N ASN A 102 20.32 2.33 0.56
CA ASN A 102 20.65 2.87 1.86
C ASN A 102 21.11 4.34 1.74
N ARG A 103 20.82 5.12 2.78
CA ARG A 103 21.23 6.53 2.83
C ARG A 103 22.74 6.62 3.07
N LEU A 104 23.40 7.43 2.24
CA LEU A 104 24.82 7.73 2.45
C LEU A 104 25.02 8.44 3.80
N GLY A 105 26.07 8.09 4.51
CA GLY A 105 26.46 8.64 5.82
C GLY A 105 26.10 7.73 6.98
N ASP A 106 24.84 7.36 7.20
CA ASP A 106 24.41 6.52 8.32
C ASP A 106 23.98 5.10 7.92
N ASN A 107 24.09 4.76 6.63
CA ASN A 107 23.69 3.47 6.06
C ASN A 107 22.24 3.03 6.43
N ALA A 108 21.36 3.98 6.72
CA ALA A 108 19.98 3.69 7.06
C ALA A 108 19.21 3.13 5.86
N GLU A 109 18.45 2.03 6.06
CA GLU A 109 17.54 1.49 5.05
C GLU A 109 16.46 2.52 4.70
N MET A 110 16.41 2.96 3.45
CA MET A 110 15.41 3.88 2.92
C MET A 110 14.27 3.14 2.24
N ALA A 111 13.10 3.76 2.23
CA ALA A 111 11.94 3.26 1.51
C ALA A 111 11.06 4.41 1.04
N MET A 112 10.43 4.22 -0.10
CA MET A 112 9.33 5.04 -0.57
C MET A 112 8.02 4.38 -0.14
N ILE A 113 7.13 5.15 0.47
CA ILE A 113 5.74 4.75 0.71
C ILE A 113 4.83 5.56 -0.19
N GLU A 114 3.89 4.91 -0.86
CA GLU A 114 2.97 5.52 -1.81
C GLU A 114 1.54 5.01 -1.63
N LEU A 115 0.56 5.79 -2.09
CA LEU A 115 -0.81 5.36 -2.27
C LEU A 115 -0.93 4.62 -3.62
N VAL A 116 -1.33 3.35 -3.57
CA VAL A 116 -1.28 2.43 -4.73
C VAL A 116 -2.09 2.95 -5.92
N ASP A 117 -3.30 3.47 -5.65
CA ASP A 117 -4.24 3.87 -6.69
C ASP A 117 -3.90 5.22 -7.35
N PHE A 118 -2.87 5.90 -6.86
CA PHE A 118 -2.33 7.13 -7.44
C PHE A 118 -1.08 6.92 -8.31
N ASN A 119 -0.59 5.68 -8.41
CA ASN A 119 0.55 5.35 -9.25
C ASN A 119 0.07 4.79 -10.60
N GLU A 120 -0.12 5.68 -11.57
CA GLU A 120 -0.63 5.33 -12.90
C GLU A 120 0.32 4.42 -13.70
N LEU A 121 1.62 4.48 -13.44
CA LEU A 121 2.61 3.67 -14.16
C LEU A 121 2.46 2.18 -13.82
N LEU A 122 2.24 1.85 -12.54
CA LEU A 122 2.11 0.47 -12.09
C LEU A 122 0.68 -0.09 -12.27
N THR A 123 -0.34 0.78 -12.36
CA THR A 123 -1.72 0.33 -12.64
C THR A 123 -1.89 -0.05 -14.10
N LYS A 124 -1.23 0.63 -15.04
CA LYS A 124 -1.27 0.29 -16.48
C LYS A 124 -0.65 -1.07 -16.79
N ASP A 125 0.37 -1.50 -16.05
CA ASP A 125 1.02 -2.80 -16.27
C ASP A 125 0.17 -4.00 -15.80
N GLN A 126 -0.76 -3.82 -14.90
CA GLN A 126 -1.68 -4.89 -14.48
C GLN A 126 -2.74 -5.24 -15.55
N VAL A 127 -3.05 -4.30 -16.44
CA VAL A 127 -4.02 -4.54 -17.54
C VAL A 127 -3.41 -5.38 -18.67
N LYS A 128 -2.08 -5.48 -18.75
CA LYS A 128 -1.36 -6.23 -19.79
C LYS A 128 -0.92 -7.63 -19.38
N LYS A 129 -1.54 -8.29 -18.41
CA LYS A 129 -1.36 -9.73 -18.24
C LYS A 129 -1.93 -10.45 -19.45
N LYS A 130 -1.08 -10.72 -20.45
CA LYS A 130 -1.36 -11.58 -21.60
C LYS A 130 -2.00 -12.86 -21.08
N LYS A 131 -3.20 -13.19 -21.58
CA LYS A 131 -3.77 -14.53 -21.45
C LYS A 131 -2.71 -15.50 -21.92
N THR A 132 -2.13 -16.27 -21.02
CA THR A 132 -1.26 -17.38 -21.37
C THR A 132 -2.07 -18.30 -22.25
N ARG A 133 -1.63 -18.47 -23.51
CA ARG A 133 -2.17 -19.48 -24.41
C ARG A 133 -2.14 -20.80 -23.66
N ARG A 134 -3.30 -21.37 -23.33
CA ARG A 134 -3.39 -22.76 -22.93
C ARG A 134 -2.71 -23.58 -24.02
N ARG A 135 -1.62 -24.26 -23.71
CA ARG A 135 -1.06 -25.31 -24.55
C ARG A 135 -2.20 -26.30 -24.81
N GLY A 136 -2.63 -26.40 -26.06
CA GLY A 136 -3.60 -27.41 -26.48
C GLY A 136 -3.06 -28.79 -26.09
N ALA A 137 -3.91 -29.60 -25.49
CA ALA A 137 -3.60 -31.01 -25.24
C ALA A 137 -3.26 -31.66 -26.59
N VAL A 138 -2.05 -32.20 -26.69
CA VAL A 138 -1.66 -33.02 -27.84
C VAL A 138 -2.41 -34.33 -27.70
N SER A 139 -3.41 -34.54 -28.59
CA SER A 139 -4.11 -35.81 -28.74
C SER A 139 -3.16 -36.79 -29.44
N TYR A 140 -2.69 -37.80 -28.72
CA TYR A 140 -1.98 -38.92 -29.30
C TYR A 140 -3.03 -39.84 -29.95
N THR A 141 -3.13 -39.77 -31.27
CA THR A 141 -3.85 -40.82 -32.06
C THR A 141 -2.97 -42.04 -32.14
N HIS A 142 -3.31 -43.12 -31.42
CA HIS A 142 -2.76 -44.44 -31.61
C HIS A 142 -3.15 -44.97 -33.00
N LEU A 143 -2.18 -45.08 -33.90
CA LEU A 143 -2.32 -45.87 -35.14
C LEU A 143 -2.26 -47.35 -34.74
N ARG A 144 -3.40 -48.01 -34.84
CA ARG A 144 -3.54 -49.43 -34.70
C ARG A 144 -2.94 -50.08 -35.97
N ALA A 145 -1.87 -50.80 -35.84
CA ALA A 145 -1.33 -51.63 -36.93
C ALA A 145 -2.31 -52.78 -37.18
N HIS A 146 -2.82 -52.90 -38.41
CA HIS A 146 -3.50 -54.08 -38.88
C HIS A 146 -2.43 -55.14 -39.25
N GLU A 147 -2.40 -56.20 -38.49
CA GLU A 147 -1.76 -57.46 -38.94
C GLU A 147 -2.65 -58.09 -40.00
N THR A 148 -2.14 -58.20 -41.21
CA THR A 148 -2.67 -59.09 -42.22
C THR A 148 -2.01 -60.45 -42.04
N SER A 149 -2.82 -61.45 -41.73
CA SER A 149 -2.48 -62.87 -41.78
C SER A 149 -2.68 -63.39 -43.20
N GLU A 150 -1.64 -64.06 -43.70
CA GLU A 150 -1.70 -65.28 -44.55
C GLU A 150 -0.66 -66.25 -44.07
#